data_f01363dc6a7ec78aaffd969edf963301
#
_entry.id   f01363dc6a7ec78aaffd969edf963301
#
_cell.length_a   1.000
_cell.length_b   1.000
_cell.length_c   1.000
_cell.angle_alpha   90.00
_cell.angle_beta   90.00
_cell.angle_gamma   90.00
#
_symmetry.space_group_name_H-M   'P 1'
#
loop_
_entity.id
_entity.type
_entity.pdbx_description
1 polymer ?
#
loop_
_entity_poly.entity_id
_entity_poly.type
_entity_poly.pdbx_seq_one_letter_code
_entity_poly.pdbx_strand_id
1 'polypeptide(L)'
;MATPKKATTKKATKQPIKVEKEIKEVKEIKSKEDKKMSLEALGMIETRGLVAAIEAADAMLKAANVELVGTEKIGSGLVSVMVRGDVGAVKAAVEAGQASSSRLGEIIATHVIPRPHGDVEKILPALK
;
A
#
# COMPACT_ATOMS: atom_id res chain seq x y z
N MET A 1 -26.23 -17.72 -53.53
CA MET A 1 -26.94 -17.09 -52.43
C MET A 1 -26.84 -17.86 -51.11
N ALA A 2 -25.74 -18.40 -50.81
CA ALA A 2 -25.54 -18.98 -49.50
C ALA A 2 -24.47 -18.14 -48.79
N THR A 3 -24.82 -17.52 -47.75
CA THR A 3 -23.88 -16.85 -46.87
C THR A 3 -23.47 -17.81 -45.78
N PRO A 4 -22.33 -18.42 -45.87
CA PRO A 4 -21.89 -19.29 -44.78
C PRO A 4 -21.40 -18.43 -43.63
N LYS A 5 -22.21 -18.29 -42.64
CA LYS A 5 -21.84 -17.67 -41.38
C LYS A 5 -21.41 -18.71 -40.35
N LYS A 6 -20.52 -19.59 -40.71
CA LYS A 6 -20.09 -20.65 -39.78
C LYS A 6 -18.67 -20.53 -39.28
N ALA A 7 -17.97 -19.44 -39.59
CA ALA A 7 -16.55 -19.30 -39.19
C ALA A 7 -16.31 -18.58 -37.87
N THR A 8 -17.34 -18.02 -37.26
CA THR A 8 -17.15 -17.14 -36.09
C THR A 8 -17.35 -17.83 -34.74
N THR A 9 -17.86 -19.08 -34.73
CA THR A 9 -18.15 -19.76 -33.47
C THR A 9 -16.98 -20.52 -32.85
N LYS A 10 -15.91 -20.76 -33.61
CA LYS A 10 -14.76 -21.50 -33.08
C LYS A 10 -13.72 -20.63 -32.36
N LYS A 11 -13.77 -19.31 -32.53
CA LYS A 11 -12.86 -18.40 -31.81
C LYS A 11 -13.35 -18.02 -30.41
N ALA A 12 -14.63 -18.14 -30.14
CA ALA A 12 -15.24 -17.78 -28.87
C ALA A 12 -15.00 -18.79 -27.75
N THR A 13 -14.69 -20.06 -28.07
CA THR A 13 -14.49 -21.13 -27.09
C THR A 13 -13.08 -21.17 -26.50
N LYS A 14 -12.09 -20.50 -27.11
CA LYS A 14 -10.71 -20.45 -26.57
C LYS A 14 -10.47 -19.27 -25.64
N GLN A 15 -11.27 -18.21 -25.70
CA GLN A 15 -11.11 -17.02 -24.89
C GLN A 15 -11.41 -17.21 -23.39
N PRO A 16 -12.43 -17.97 -22.96
CA PRO A 16 -12.71 -18.17 -21.53
C PRO A 16 -11.58 -18.89 -20.79
N ILE A 17 -10.94 -19.89 -21.40
CA ILE A 17 -9.85 -20.67 -20.78
C ILE A 17 -8.60 -19.81 -20.62
N LYS A 18 -8.31 -18.94 -21.59
CA LYS A 18 -7.17 -18.02 -21.53
C LYS A 18 -7.37 -16.96 -20.46
N VAL A 19 -8.59 -16.42 -20.33
CA VAL A 19 -8.95 -15.45 -19.29
C VAL A 19 -8.87 -16.07 -17.90
N GLU A 20 -9.31 -17.30 -17.71
CA GLU A 20 -9.19 -18.02 -16.44
C GLU A 20 -7.73 -18.22 -16.02
N LYS A 21 -6.84 -18.55 -16.95
CA LYS A 21 -5.40 -18.66 -16.69
C LYS A 21 -4.80 -17.31 -16.31
N GLU A 22 -5.14 -16.24 -17.01
CA GLU A 22 -4.69 -14.89 -16.70
C GLU A 22 -5.17 -14.43 -15.32
N ILE A 23 -6.41 -14.73 -14.95
CA ILE A 23 -6.98 -14.44 -13.63
C ILE A 23 -6.24 -15.22 -12.54
N LYS A 24 -5.91 -16.50 -12.76
CA LYS A 24 -5.15 -17.30 -11.80
C LYS A 24 -3.73 -16.75 -11.61
N GLU A 25 -3.04 -16.39 -12.68
CA GLU A 25 -1.71 -15.79 -12.63
C GLU A 25 -1.71 -14.46 -11.88
N VAL A 26 -2.68 -13.59 -12.15
CA VAL A 26 -2.84 -12.31 -11.45
C VAL A 26 -3.12 -12.53 -9.96
N LYS A 27 -3.96 -13.49 -9.59
CA LYS A 27 -4.24 -13.83 -8.20
C LYS A 27 -3.02 -14.39 -7.48
N GLU A 28 -2.20 -15.21 -8.13
CA GLU A 28 -0.96 -15.73 -7.56
C GLU A 28 0.08 -14.63 -7.34
N ILE A 29 0.23 -13.72 -8.30
CA ILE A 29 1.15 -12.58 -8.20
C ILE A 29 0.72 -11.68 -7.05
N LYS A 30 -0.56 -11.34 -6.97
CA LYS A 30 -1.12 -10.52 -5.90
C LYS A 30 -0.93 -11.16 -4.52
N SER A 31 -1.18 -12.46 -4.41
CA SER A 31 -0.96 -13.21 -3.17
C SER A 31 0.51 -13.20 -2.73
N LYS A 32 1.46 -13.31 -3.65
CA LYS A 32 2.89 -13.22 -3.37
C LYS A 32 3.32 -11.82 -2.96
N GLU A 33 2.76 -10.79 -3.60
CA GLU A 33 3.01 -9.38 -3.25
C GLU A 33 2.47 -9.05 -1.87
N ASP A 34 1.24 -9.47 -1.55
CA ASP A 34 0.63 -9.30 -0.24
C ASP A 34 1.47 -9.98 0.86
N LYS A 35 1.95 -11.18 0.59
CA LYS A 35 2.81 -11.92 1.52
C LYS A 35 4.18 -11.26 1.70
N LYS A 36 4.74 -10.69 0.64
CA LYS A 36 5.99 -9.94 0.70
C LYS A 36 5.81 -8.68 1.54
N MET A 37 4.75 -7.91 1.34
CA MET A 37 4.44 -6.71 2.12
C MET A 37 4.27 -7.03 3.60
N SER A 38 3.64 -8.16 3.95
CA SER A 38 3.42 -8.55 5.34
C SER A 38 4.71 -8.86 6.10
N LEU A 39 5.82 -9.14 5.39
CA LEU A 39 7.13 -9.42 5.99
C LEU A 39 8.02 -8.18 6.10
N GLU A 40 7.63 -7.07 5.51
CA GLU A 40 8.39 -5.82 5.54
C GLU A 40 8.11 -5.01 6.80
N ALA A 41 9.07 -4.13 7.15
CA ALA A 41 8.91 -3.24 8.28
C ALA A 41 7.74 -2.28 8.07
N LEU A 42 7.10 -1.87 9.16
CA LEU A 42 6.00 -0.91 9.18
C LEU A 42 6.45 0.35 9.88
N GLY A 43 6.39 1.49 9.20
CA GLY A 43 6.66 2.80 9.77
C GLY A 43 5.37 3.60 9.93
N MET A 44 5.27 4.33 11.04
CA MET A 44 4.05 5.07 11.38
C MET A 44 4.40 6.44 11.95
N ILE A 45 3.64 7.45 11.53
CA ILE A 45 3.69 8.78 12.09
C ILE A 45 2.27 9.23 12.40
N GLU A 46 2.02 9.60 13.65
CA GLU A 46 0.75 10.18 14.05
C GLU A 46 0.93 11.67 14.30
N THR A 47 0.06 12.47 13.69
CA THR A 47 0.09 13.93 13.78
C THR A 47 -1.26 14.47 14.23
N ARG A 48 -1.22 15.67 14.78
CA ARG A 48 -2.45 16.46 14.96
C ARG A 48 -2.66 17.32 13.73
N GLY A 49 -3.65 16.97 12.95
CA GLY A 49 -4.02 17.67 11.72
C GLY A 49 -3.60 16.93 10.44
N LEU A 50 -4.47 17.02 9.44
CA LEU A 50 -4.30 16.34 8.15
C LEU A 50 -3.14 16.92 7.33
N VAL A 51 -2.90 18.23 7.40
CA VAL A 51 -1.84 18.88 6.63
C VAL A 51 -0.47 18.33 7.01
N ALA A 52 -0.19 18.23 8.32
CA ALA A 52 1.05 17.65 8.81
C ALA A 52 1.19 16.17 8.41
N ALA A 53 0.10 15.42 8.43
CA ALA A 53 0.08 14.01 8.02
C ALA A 53 0.43 13.84 6.54
N ILE A 54 -0.12 14.67 5.67
CA ILE A 54 0.17 14.63 4.23
C ILE A 54 1.62 15.00 3.95
N GLU A 55 2.14 16.03 4.62
CA GLU A 55 3.55 16.40 4.52
C GLU A 55 4.46 15.27 4.99
N ALA A 56 4.13 14.62 6.09
CA ALA A 56 4.85 13.46 6.57
C ALA A 56 4.89 12.34 5.54
N ALA A 57 3.76 12.02 4.93
CA ALA A 57 3.67 10.99 3.89
C ALA A 57 4.55 11.32 2.69
N ASP A 58 4.47 12.56 2.19
CA ASP A 58 5.29 13.00 1.05
C ASP A 58 6.78 12.93 1.38
N ALA A 59 7.18 13.44 2.52
CA ALA A 59 8.58 13.42 2.95
C ALA A 59 9.13 11.99 3.11
N MET A 60 8.33 11.09 3.67
CA MET A 60 8.70 9.68 3.80
C MET A 60 8.93 9.03 2.44
N LEU A 61 8.02 9.23 1.49
CA LEU A 61 8.10 8.64 0.16
C LEU A 61 9.27 9.19 -0.66
N LYS A 62 9.64 10.44 -0.44
CA LYS A 62 10.78 11.07 -1.12
C LYS A 62 12.13 10.71 -0.50
N ALA A 63 12.16 10.42 0.80
CA ALA A 63 13.42 10.19 1.53
C ALA A 63 13.99 8.79 1.33
N ALA A 64 13.16 7.79 1.11
CA ALA A 64 13.58 6.40 1.02
C ALA A 64 12.64 5.58 0.15
N ASN A 65 13.11 4.41 -0.25
CA ASN A 65 12.30 3.47 -1.04
C ASN A 65 11.30 2.74 -0.14
N VAL A 66 10.18 3.38 0.11
CA VAL A 66 9.07 2.84 0.90
C VAL A 66 7.76 2.96 0.12
N GLU A 67 6.79 2.14 0.50
CA GLU A 67 5.45 2.16 -0.09
C GLU A 67 4.45 2.71 0.91
N LEU A 68 3.54 3.55 0.44
CA LEU A 68 2.47 4.09 1.26
C LEU A 68 1.42 3.00 1.52
N VAL A 69 1.15 2.73 2.79
CA VAL A 69 0.04 1.85 3.19
C VAL A 69 -1.27 2.60 3.19
N GLY A 70 -1.27 3.79 3.76
CA GLY A 70 -2.45 4.62 3.82
C GLY A 70 -2.44 5.55 5.03
N THR A 71 -3.59 6.18 5.24
CA THR A 71 -3.82 7.08 6.37
C THR A 71 -5.07 6.63 7.12
N GLU A 72 -5.08 6.88 8.42
CA GLU A 72 -6.24 6.64 9.28
C GLU A 72 -6.56 7.91 10.06
N LYS A 73 -7.79 8.37 9.98
CA LYS A 73 -8.30 9.48 10.76
C LYS A 73 -8.96 8.93 12.02
N ILE A 74 -8.33 9.14 13.16
CA ILE A 74 -8.73 8.53 14.43
C ILE A 74 -9.85 9.34 15.12
N GLY A 75 -9.92 10.62 14.84
CA GLY A 75 -10.79 11.56 15.51
C GLY A 75 -10.00 12.60 16.30
N SER A 76 -10.66 13.67 16.73
CA SER A 76 -10.05 14.79 17.45
C SER A 76 -8.86 15.44 16.73
N GLY A 77 -8.87 15.39 15.40
CA GLY A 77 -7.80 15.92 14.57
C GLY A 77 -6.58 15.03 14.43
N LEU A 78 -6.57 13.85 15.06
CA LEU A 78 -5.45 12.92 14.96
C LEU A 78 -5.50 12.13 13.64
N VAL A 79 -4.34 12.05 12.98
CA VAL A 79 -4.17 11.34 11.72
C VAL A 79 -2.89 10.53 11.78
N SER A 80 -2.97 9.26 11.41
CA SER A 80 -1.80 8.39 11.28
C SER A 80 -1.53 8.12 9.83
N VAL A 81 -0.26 8.18 9.41
CA VAL A 81 0.21 7.75 8.10
C VAL A 81 1.17 6.58 8.27
N MET A 82 1.12 5.65 7.36
CA MET A 82 1.86 4.39 7.45
C MET A 82 2.56 4.07 6.16
N VAL A 83 3.78 3.56 6.27
CA VAL A 83 4.61 3.13 5.14
C VAL A 83 5.20 1.75 5.40
N ARG A 84 5.53 1.08 4.33
CA ARG A 84 6.15 -0.24 4.33
C ARG A 84 7.44 -0.24 3.52
N GLY A 85 8.34 -1.12 3.87
CA GLY A 85 9.57 -1.32 3.12
C GLY A 85 10.62 -2.04 3.94
N ASP A 86 11.84 -2.02 3.44
CA ASP A 86 12.99 -2.51 4.18
C ASP A 86 13.18 -1.70 5.47
N VAL A 87 13.64 -2.34 6.54
CA VAL A 87 13.72 -1.72 7.87
C VAL A 87 14.59 -0.45 7.90
N GLY A 88 15.71 -0.46 7.18
CA GLY A 88 16.58 0.72 7.07
C GLY A 88 15.91 1.87 6.34
N ALA A 89 15.23 1.56 5.24
CA ALA A 89 14.48 2.54 4.46
C ALA A 89 13.32 3.13 5.27
N VAL A 90 12.58 2.29 5.99
CA VAL A 90 11.45 2.73 6.82
C VAL A 90 11.92 3.63 7.96
N LYS A 91 13.02 3.30 8.62
CA LYS A 91 13.60 4.16 9.67
C LYS A 91 13.98 5.53 9.12
N ALA A 92 14.69 5.57 8.00
CA ALA A 92 15.09 6.83 7.35
C ALA A 92 13.86 7.64 6.91
N ALA A 93 12.85 6.98 6.36
CA ALA A 93 11.59 7.61 5.96
C ALA A 93 10.90 8.27 7.15
N VAL A 94 10.73 7.55 8.26
CA VAL A 94 10.05 8.06 9.46
C VAL A 94 10.79 9.26 10.04
N GLU A 95 12.10 9.22 10.11
CA GLU A 95 12.91 10.36 10.56
C GLU A 95 12.69 11.60 9.67
N ALA A 96 12.74 11.42 8.36
CA ALA A 96 12.51 12.51 7.40
C ALA A 96 11.08 13.06 7.49
N GLY A 97 10.11 12.20 7.60
CA GLY A 97 8.70 12.58 7.75
C GLY A 97 8.45 13.37 9.02
N GLN A 98 9.00 12.93 10.13
CA GLN A 98 8.91 13.63 11.41
C GLN A 98 9.53 15.02 11.32
N ALA A 99 10.74 15.13 10.79
CA ALA A 99 11.45 16.42 10.68
C ALA A 99 10.68 17.41 9.79
N SER A 100 10.17 16.95 8.66
CA SER A 100 9.44 17.80 7.72
C SER A 100 8.09 18.26 8.24
N SER A 101 7.33 17.36 8.86
CA SER A 101 5.96 17.64 9.30
C SER A 101 5.88 18.41 10.63
N SER A 102 6.92 18.37 11.46
CA SER A 102 6.93 19.04 12.76
C SER A 102 6.73 20.56 12.69
N ARG A 103 7.00 21.16 11.53
CA ARG A 103 6.76 22.59 11.29
C ARG A 103 5.30 22.92 11.02
N LEU A 104 4.51 21.93 10.61
CA LEU A 104 3.14 22.13 10.16
C LEU A 104 2.10 21.65 11.17
N GLY A 105 2.52 20.90 12.16
CA GLY A 105 1.63 20.41 13.19
C GLY A 105 2.38 19.65 14.27
N GLU A 106 1.64 19.29 15.31
CA GLU A 106 2.19 18.52 16.43
C GLU A 106 2.38 17.05 16.01
N ILE A 107 3.56 16.53 16.28
CA ILE A 107 3.83 15.10 16.13
C ILE A 107 3.46 14.42 17.44
N ILE A 108 2.47 13.54 17.38
CA ILE A 108 1.97 12.83 18.58
C ILE A 108 2.87 11.64 18.89
N ALA A 109 3.18 10.82 17.87
CA ALA A 109 4.03 9.66 18.03
C ALA A 109 4.61 9.23 16.68
N THR A 110 5.77 8.61 16.73
CA THR A 110 6.38 7.93 15.60
C THR A 110 6.87 6.57 16.06
N HIS A 111 6.76 5.57 15.19
CA HIS A 111 7.25 4.24 15.54
C HIS A 111 7.58 3.43 14.28
N VAL A 112 8.53 2.52 14.43
CA VAL A 112 8.88 1.53 13.41
C VAL A 112 8.79 0.15 14.04
N ILE A 113 8.01 -0.73 13.41
CA ILE A 113 7.96 -2.14 13.77
C ILE A 113 8.80 -2.89 12.73
N PRO A 114 10.01 -3.40 13.10
CA PRO A 114 10.90 -4.03 12.14
C PRO A 114 10.34 -5.30 11.50
N ARG A 115 9.60 -6.08 12.25
CA ARG A 115 8.99 -7.33 11.81
C ARG A 115 7.57 -7.46 12.36
N PRO A 116 6.60 -6.77 11.75
CA PRO A 116 5.22 -6.88 12.23
C PRO A 116 4.70 -8.30 12.02
N HIS A 117 3.88 -8.76 12.97
CA HIS A 117 3.19 -10.04 12.82
C HIS A 117 2.25 -10.01 11.62
N GLY A 118 2.09 -11.12 10.92
CA GLY A 118 1.24 -11.18 9.72
C GLY A 118 -0.20 -10.75 9.95
N ASP A 119 -0.74 -10.97 11.15
CA ASP A 119 -2.11 -10.57 11.49
C ASP A 119 -2.30 -9.06 11.64
N VAL A 120 -1.22 -8.29 11.77
CA VAL A 120 -1.29 -6.82 11.84
C VAL A 120 -1.87 -6.23 10.54
N GLU A 121 -1.65 -6.89 9.41
CA GLU A 121 -2.24 -6.49 8.13
C GLU A 121 -3.77 -6.35 8.19
N LYS A 122 -4.42 -7.14 9.02
CA LYS A 122 -5.89 -7.16 9.13
C LYS A 122 -6.47 -5.86 9.68
N ILE A 123 -5.67 -5.10 10.42
CA ILE A 123 -6.12 -3.87 11.07
C ILE A 123 -5.57 -2.60 10.42
N LEU A 124 -4.70 -2.72 9.42
CA LEU A 124 -4.15 -1.57 8.71
C LEU A 124 -5.14 -1.01 7.70
N PRO A 125 -5.10 0.32 7.43
CA PRO A 125 -5.96 0.90 6.41
C PRO A 125 -5.61 0.37 5.03
N ALA A 126 -6.63 0.23 4.18
CA ALA A 126 -6.45 -0.08 2.77
C ALA A 126 -6.35 1.20 1.95
N LEU A 127 -5.46 1.22 0.97
CA LEU A 127 -5.43 2.29 -0.03
C LEU A 127 -6.72 2.26 -0.84
N LYS A 128 -7.33 3.40 -0.97
CA LYS A 128 -8.54 3.57 -1.77
C LYS A 128 -8.21 3.93 -3.21
#